data_52e7c14f1070591561e2b2eba19e1a0f
#
_entry.id   52e7c14f1070591561e2b2eba19e1a0f
#
_cell.length_a   1.000
_cell.length_b   1.000
_cell.length_c   1.000
_cell.angle_alpha   90.00
_cell.angle_beta   90.00
_cell.angle_gamma   90.00
#
_symmetry.space_group_name_H-M   'P 1'
#
loop_
_entity.id
_entity.type
_entity.pdbx_description
1 polymer ?
#
loop_
_entity_poly.entity_id
_entity_poly.type
_entity_poly.pdbx_seq_one_letter_code
_entity_poly.pdbx_strand_id
1 'polypeptide(L)'
;TLMFEKSYKYGNAAFSRMVKHAQREEPVKIGILRILSESSEPVGSTTITRELVKRGFFINERTVRNYLKTLEERGFVLSHGRNGRSITEAGLQELIGALTYQRLDFVLTRYLSLAYSVSFTPRSNRGRVVANVTLIDKNDLDRALEVLRSLNDAKLLLAPCFKIIDEDESYENISVDKGRAALLTVCNLTVDGILIRSGIPLILKYGGILQFVNRRPVRFVELMSYEGTTVPPLEVFTYRNMTSIMGFLKTGTGLIPANYREIPREARDRVESILSDLSSVGWSILSVIGLPEEPVLGIPVGAGRCGVSIISGVTPTAALRETGLNVEVFAPHCLARIEDMKLIE
;
A
#
# COMPACT_ATOMS: atom_id res chain seq x y z
N THR A 1 8.22 -29.93 -44.18
CA THR A 1 8.56 -29.78 -42.73
C THR A 1 9.78 -28.90 -42.52
N LEU A 2 10.81 -28.97 -43.40
CA LEU A 2 12.05 -28.17 -43.27
C LEU A 2 11.91 -26.66 -43.56
N MET A 3 10.87 -26.24 -44.28
CA MET A 3 10.62 -24.80 -44.54
C MET A 3 9.94 -24.07 -43.34
N PHE A 4 9.14 -24.78 -42.58
CA PHE A 4 8.49 -24.21 -41.37
C PHE A 4 9.45 -24.03 -40.21
N GLU A 5 10.43 -24.90 -40.01
CA GLU A 5 11.44 -24.78 -38.94
C GLU A 5 12.43 -23.63 -39.15
N LYS A 6 12.78 -23.29 -40.41
CA LYS A 6 13.64 -22.15 -40.71
C LYS A 6 12.95 -20.81 -40.46
N SER A 7 11.65 -20.67 -40.76
CA SER A 7 10.88 -19.46 -40.53
C SER A 7 10.74 -19.17 -39.02
N TYR A 8 10.57 -20.20 -38.20
CA TYR A 8 10.43 -20.05 -36.70
C TYR A 8 11.76 -19.66 -36.05
N LYS A 9 12.91 -20.14 -36.53
CA LYS A 9 14.24 -19.76 -35.98
C LYS A 9 14.63 -18.31 -36.30
N TYR A 10 14.30 -17.80 -37.49
CA TYR A 10 14.62 -16.42 -37.88
C TYR A 10 13.69 -15.39 -37.17
N GLY A 11 12.43 -15.72 -36.96
CA GLY A 11 11.48 -14.91 -36.22
C GLY A 11 11.89 -14.76 -34.75
N ASN A 12 12.30 -15.84 -34.08
CA ASN A 12 12.74 -15.83 -32.71
C ASN A 12 14.06 -15.06 -32.47
N ALA A 13 15.02 -15.15 -33.43
CA ALA A 13 16.28 -14.40 -33.30
C ALA A 13 16.09 -12.91 -33.51
N ALA A 14 15.25 -12.49 -34.47
CA ALA A 14 14.90 -11.07 -34.67
C ALA A 14 14.09 -10.52 -33.50
N PHE A 15 13.09 -11.26 -33.01
CA PHE A 15 12.31 -10.92 -31.82
C PHE A 15 13.18 -10.84 -30.56
N SER A 16 14.07 -11.81 -30.34
CA SER A 16 15.00 -11.79 -29.20
C SER A 16 15.99 -10.62 -29.27
N ARG A 17 16.46 -10.23 -30.47
CA ARG A 17 17.30 -9.02 -30.64
C ARG A 17 16.51 -7.74 -30.37
N MET A 18 15.27 -7.67 -30.85
CA MET A 18 14.38 -6.52 -30.66
C MET A 18 14.05 -6.34 -29.16
N VAL A 19 13.74 -7.41 -28.44
CA VAL A 19 13.49 -7.39 -27.00
C VAL A 19 14.75 -7.00 -26.22
N LYS A 20 15.93 -7.55 -26.56
CA LYS A 20 17.21 -7.16 -25.93
C LYS A 20 17.60 -5.72 -26.21
N HIS A 21 17.27 -5.18 -27.38
CA HIS A 21 17.54 -3.78 -27.74
C HIS A 21 16.61 -2.86 -26.95
N ALA A 22 15.30 -3.16 -26.91
CA ALA A 22 14.32 -2.44 -26.12
C ALA A 22 14.68 -2.44 -24.63
N GLN A 23 15.09 -3.56 -24.07
CA GLN A 23 15.51 -3.68 -22.66
C GLN A 23 16.74 -2.82 -22.30
N ARG A 24 17.59 -2.45 -23.28
CA ARG A 24 18.75 -1.55 -23.04
C ARG A 24 18.41 -0.07 -23.20
N GLU A 25 17.46 0.26 -24.06
CA GLU A 25 17.08 1.65 -24.36
C GLU A 25 16.06 2.23 -23.39
N GLU A 26 15.09 1.40 -22.97
CA GLU A 26 14.01 1.84 -22.07
C GLU A 26 14.51 2.45 -20.75
N PRO A 27 15.48 1.85 -20.03
CA PRO A 27 15.98 2.46 -18.79
C PRO A 27 16.58 3.85 -18.97
N VAL A 28 17.22 4.09 -20.12
CA VAL A 28 17.82 5.40 -20.44
C VAL A 28 16.76 6.42 -20.77
N LYS A 29 15.76 6.06 -21.58
CA LYS A 29 14.62 6.94 -21.92
C LYS A 29 13.84 7.33 -20.68
N ILE A 30 13.59 6.38 -19.78
CA ILE A 30 12.97 6.64 -18.47
C ILE A 30 13.85 7.54 -17.60
N GLY A 31 15.17 7.33 -17.61
CA GLY A 31 16.13 8.20 -16.94
C GLY A 31 16.08 9.65 -17.46
N ILE A 32 15.91 9.83 -18.78
CA ILE A 32 15.73 11.16 -19.38
C ILE A 32 14.42 11.78 -18.90
N LEU A 33 13.29 11.09 -18.99
CA LEU A 33 11.99 11.59 -18.53
C LEU A 33 12.02 11.97 -17.04
N ARG A 34 12.71 11.18 -16.21
CA ARG A 34 12.89 11.48 -14.78
C ARG A 34 13.65 12.78 -14.56
N ILE A 35 14.78 12.98 -15.26
CA ILE A 35 15.56 14.22 -15.16
C ILE A 35 14.72 15.43 -15.56
N LEU A 36 13.92 15.31 -16.63
CA LEU A 36 13.04 16.37 -17.08
C LEU A 36 11.89 16.64 -16.09
N SER A 37 11.36 15.62 -15.42
CA SER A 37 10.29 15.78 -14.42
C SER A 37 10.75 16.43 -13.11
N GLU A 38 12.03 16.35 -12.81
CA GLU A 38 12.65 16.96 -11.61
C GLU A 38 13.02 18.43 -11.82
N SER A 39 12.85 18.97 -13.04
CA SER A 39 13.21 20.35 -13.38
C SER A 39 11.97 21.18 -13.74
N SER A 40 11.85 22.35 -13.16
CA SER A 40 10.83 23.34 -13.51
C SER A 40 11.15 24.08 -14.81
N GLU A 41 12.40 24.05 -15.27
CA GLU A 41 12.87 24.74 -16.46
C GLU A 41 13.31 23.73 -17.54
N PRO A 42 13.25 24.12 -18.84
CA PRO A 42 13.75 23.27 -19.92
C PRO A 42 15.22 22.88 -19.75
N VAL A 43 15.57 21.64 -19.97
CA VAL A 43 16.92 21.08 -19.74
C VAL A 43 17.60 20.74 -21.07
N GLY A 44 18.85 21.19 -21.25
CA GLY A 44 19.66 20.88 -22.42
C GLY A 44 20.26 19.47 -22.43
N SER A 45 20.53 18.92 -23.63
CA SER A 45 21.07 17.55 -23.81
C SER A 45 22.37 17.30 -23.05
N THR A 46 23.26 18.28 -22.96
CA THR A 46 24.53 18.19 -22.23
C THR A 46 24.32 18.00 -20.73
N THR A 47 23.37 18.75 -20.14
CA THR A 47 23.00 18.61 -18.73
C THR A 47 22.35 17.26 -18.46
N ILE A 48 21.41 16.83 -19.32
CA ILE A 48 20.78 15.50 -19.22
C ILE A 48 21.84 14.40 -19.29
N THR A 49 22.80 14.50 -20.21
CA THR A 49 23.88 13.52 -20.33
C THR A 49 24.71 13.43 -19.03
N ARG A 50 25.08 14.58 -18.48
CA ARG A 50 25.85 14.65 -17.22
C ARG A 50 25.10 14.02 -16.05
N GLU A 51 23.81 14.30 -15.92
CA GLU A 51 22.96 13.72 -14.86
C GLU A 51 22.75 12.22 -15.04
N LEU A 52 22.60 11.72 -16.28
CA LEU A 52 22.54 10.29 -16.57
C LEU A 52 23.85 9.58 -16.18
N VAL A 53 25.02 10.16 -16.51
CA VAL A 53 26.32 9.61 -16.14
C VAL A 53 26.49 9.56 -14.62
N LYS A 54 26.08 10.60 -13.88
CA LYS A 54 26.08 10.58 -12.40
C LYS A 54 25.20 9.47 -11.82
N ARG A 55 24.11 9.10 -12.52
CA ARG A 55 23.18 8.02 -12.15
C ARG A 55 23.65 6.64 -12.63
N GLY A 56 24.87 6.52 -13.14
CA GLY A 56 25.49 5.26 -13.54
C GLY A 56 25.20 4.81 -14.96
N PHE A 57 24.62 5.65 -15.82
CA PHE A 57 24.43 5.32 -17.23
C PHE A 57 25.70 5.61 -18.04
N PHE A 58 26.22 4.64 -18.77
CA PHE A 58 27.33 4.82 -19.71
C PHE A 58 26.78 5.27 -21.07
N ILE A 59 26.63 6.57 -21.27
CA ILE A 59 25.99 7.15 -22.45
C ILE A 59 26.69 8.44 -22.88
N ASN A 60 26.69 8.72 -24.18
CA ASN A 60 27.20 9.97 -24.76
C ASN A 60 26.05 10.90 -25.19
N GLU A 61 26.37 12.17 -25.38
CA GLU A 61 25.39 13.20 -25.72
C GLU A 61 24.67 12.96 -27.07
N ARG A 62 25.36 12.40 -28.06
CA ARG A 62 24.75 12.06 -29.35
C ARG A 62 23.60 11.06 -29.19
N THR A 63 23.82 10.04 -28.35
CA THR A 63 22.78 9.03 -28.06
C THR A 63 21.62 9.65 -27.29
N VAL A 64 21.91 10.53 -26.32
CA VAL A 64 20.87 11.26 -25.57
C VAL A 64 20.03 12.12 -26.52
N ARG A 65 20.65 12.84 -27.45
CA ARG A 65 19.92 13.61 -28.47
C ARG A 65 19.00 12.76 -29.35
N ASN A 66 19.45 11.57 -29.74
CA ASN A 66 18.61 10.63 -30.51
C ASN A 66 17.42 10.17 -29.70
N TYR A 67 17.60 9.81 -28.42
CA TYR A 67 16.48 9.41 -27.55
C TYR A 67 15.52 10.57 -27.28
N LEU A 68 16.02 11.79 -27.06
CA LEU A 68 15.19 12.99 -26.94
C LEU A 68 14.32 13.20 -28.18
N LYS A 69 14.87 13.02 -29.38
CA LYS A 69 14.11 13.11 -30.63
C LYS A 69 13.00 12.05 -30.68
N THR A 70 13.32 10.79 -30.32
CA THR A 70 12.30 9.72 -30.25
C THR A 70 11.19 10.01 -29.23
N LEU A 71 11.55 10.57 -28.07
CA LEU A 71 10.57 10.95 -27.04
C LEU A 71 9.71 12.13 -27.48
N GLU A 72 10.28 13.08 -28.23
CA GLU A 72 9.58 14.20 -28.82
C GLU A 72 8.59 13.75 -29.92
N GLU A 73 9.01 12.82 -30.79
CA GLU A 73 8.16 12.18 -31.82
C GLU A 73 6.96 11.41 -31.20
N ARG A 74 7.12 10.87 -29.98
CA ARG A 74 6.06 10.22 -29.19
C ARG A 74 5.20 11.19 -28.40
N GLY A 75 5.52 12.49 -28.39
CA GLY A 75 4.80 13.50 -27.64
C GLY A 75 5.08 13.51 -26.13
N PHE A 76 6.10 12.79 -25.65
CA PHE A 76 6.47 12.72 -24.22
C PHE A 76 7.34 13.90 -23.76
N VAL A 77 7.98 14.56 -24.70
CA VAL A 77 8.91 15.67 -24.45
C VAL A 77 8.57 16.81 -25.41
N LEU A 78 8.61 18.05 -24.91
CA LEU A 78 8.44 19.26 -25.68
C LEU A 78 9.80 19.95 -25.88
N SER A 79 10.12 20.33 -27.13
CA SER A 79 11.33 21.08 -27.46
C SER A 79 11.10 22.60 -27.33
N HIS A 80 12.03 23.28 -26.67
CA HIS A 80 12.08 24.75 -26.57
C HIS A 80 13.27 25.28 -27.38
N GLY A 81 13.62 24.61 -28.47
CA GLY A 81 14.71 24.99 -29.34
C GLY A 81 16.07 24.98 -28.61
N ARG A 82 16.76 26.12 -28.57
CA ARG A 82 18.05 26.28 -27.91
C ARG A 82 17.98 26.24 -26.38
N ASN A 83 16.82 26.49 -25.80
CA ASN A 83 16.62 26.51 -24.35
C ASN A 83 16.50 25.11 -23.72
N GLY A 84 16.42 24.05 -24.53
CA GLY A 84 16.36 22.69 -24.03
C GLY A 84 14.98 22.03 -24.23
N ARG A 85 14.66 21.10 -23.35
CA ARG A 85 13.42 20.31 -23.42
C ARG A 85 12.76 20.20 -22.05
N SER A 86 11.43 20.10 -22.05
CA SER A 86 10.62 19.82 -20.86
C SER A 86 9.78 18.55 -21.06
N ILE A 87 9.36 17.93 -19.99
CA ILE A 87 8.43 16.80 -20.03
C ILE A 87 7.02 17.31 -20.29
N THR A 88 6.21 16.54 -21.03
CA THR A 88 4.78 16.80 -21.23
C THR A 88 3.96 16.01 -20.22
N GLU A 89 2.65 16.29 -20.12
CA GLU A 89 1.73 15.47 -19.32
C GLU A 89 1.74 14.02 -19.78
N ALA A 90 1.73 13.73 -21.08
CA ALA A 90 1.85 12.39 -21.63
C ALA A 90 3.18 11.73 -21.26
N GLY A 91 4.28 12.50 -21.25
CA GLY A 91 5.59 12.01 -20.79
C GLY A 91 5.63 11.72 -19.30
N LEU A 92 4.91 12.49 -18.48
CA LEU A 92 4.78 12.23 -17.05
C LEU A 92 3.99 10.94 -16.79
N GLN A 93 2.90 10.71 -17.51
CA GLN A 93 2.12 9.49 -17.44
C GLN A 93 2.93 8.26 -17.90
N GLU A 94 3.73 8.40 -18.97
CA GLU A 94 4.66 7.35 -19.43
C GLU A 94 5.72 7.04 -18.37
N LEU A 95 6.30 8.07 -17.74
CA LEU A 95 7.26 7.89 -16.64
C LEU A 95 6.62 7.14 -15.47
N ILE A 96 5.41 7.50 -15.06
CA ILE A 96 4.67 6.82 -14.00
C ILE A 96 4.42 5.36 -14.39
N GLY A 97 3.98 5.10 -15.62
CA GLY A 97 3.75 3.75 -16.14
C GLY A 97 5.02 2.89 -16.21
N ALA A 98 6.10 3.46 -16.73
CA ALA A 98 7.39 2.78 -16.87
C ALA A 98 8.04 2.47 -15.51
N LEU A 99 7.78 3.29 -14.49
CA LEU A 99 8.23 3.04 -13.12
C LEU A 99 7.41 1.97 -12.41
N THR A 100 6.35 1.46 -13.02
CA THR A 100 5.51 0.39 -12.42
C THR A 100 6.35 -0.82 -12.05
N TYR A 101 7.32 -1.22 -12.89
CA TYR A 101 8.21 -2.33 -12.58
C TYR A 101 9.13 -2.05 -11.37
N GLN A 102 9.61 -0.81 -11.21
CA GLN A 102 10.37 -0.39 -10.02
C GLN A 102 9.48 -0.24 -8.77
N ARG A 103 8.17 -0.21 -8.96
CA ARG A 103 7.16 -0.15 -7.89
C ARG A 103 6.67 -1.53 -7.45
N LEU A 104 7.15 -2.64 -8.05
CA LEU A 104 6.66 -3.99 -7.72
C LEU A 104 6.76 -4.29 -6.21
N ASP A 105 7.82 -3.88 -5.54
CA ASP A 105 7.97 -4.04 -4.09
C ASP A 105 7.73 -2.74 -3.30
N PHE A 106 7.23 -1.69 -3.97
CA PHE A 106 7.06 -0.39 -3.32
C PHE A 106 6.03 -0.45 -2.18
N VAL A 107 4.92 -1.17 -2.38
CA VAL A 107 3.87 -1.33 -1.36
C VAL A 107 4.45 -2.02 -0.14
N LEU A 108 5.13 -3.16 -0.33
CA LEU A 108 5.72 -3.95 0.75
C LEU A 108 6.83 -3.16 1.48
N THR A 109 7.73 -2.52 0.74
CA THR A 109 8.82 -1.70 1.29
C THR A 109 8.27 -0.54 2.13
N ARG A 110 7.25 0.17 1.62
CA ARG A 110 6.58 1.25 2.36
C ARG A 110 5.94 0.73 3.64
N TYR A 111 5.26 -0.42 3.59
CA TYR A 111 4.60 -1.02 4.74
C TYR A 111 5.61 -1.41 5.82
N LEU A 112 6.70 -2.07 5.44
CA LEU A 112 7.76 -2.45 6.37
C LEU A 112 8.46 -1.23 6.96
N SER A 113 8.69 -0.17 6.18
CA SER A 113 9.26 1.09 6.68
C SER A 113 8.35 1.77 7.72
N LEU A 114 7.04 1.84 7.46
CA LEU A 114 6.08 2.38 8.42
C LEU A 114 6.01 1.51 9.68
N ALA A 115 5.93 0.18 9.54
CA ALA A 115 5.91 -0.75 10.66
C ALA A 115 7.19 -0.62 11.52
N TYR A 116 8.37 -0.58 10.90
CA TYR A 116 9.64 -0.40 11.60
C TYR A 116 9.70 0.91 12.39
N SER A 117 9.05 1.95 11.90
CA SER A 117 9.02 3.28 12.51
C SER A 117 8.00 3.44 13.65
N VAL A 118 7.22 2.40 13.95
CA VAL A 118 6.30 2.38 15.10
C VAL A 118 7.10 2.49 16.39
N SER A 119 6.67 3.36 17.30
CA SER A 119 7.26 3.49 18.63
C SER A 119 6.25 3.29 19.76
N PHE A 120 5.00 2.96 19.42
CA PHE A 120 3.95 2.70 20.40
C PHE A 120 4.33 1.59 21.38
N THR A 121 4.08 1.83 22.66
CA THR A 121 4.34 0.89 23.75
C THR A 121 3.04 0.68 24.53
N PRO A 122 2.47 -0.55 24.56
CA PRO A 122 1.21 -0.82 25.24
C PRO A 122 1.20 -0.42 26.71
N ARG A 123 2.28 -0.73 27.44
CA ARG A 123 2.39 -0.45 28.89
C ARG A 123 2.21 1.04 29.26
N SER A 124 2.69 1.94 28.44
CA SER A 124 2.58 3.38 28.67
C SER A 124 1.43 4.02 27.91
N ASN A 125 0.82 3.30 26.97
CA ASN A 125 -0.16 3.79 25.99
C ASN A 125 0.33 5.07 25.28
N ARG A 126 1.60 5.08 24.84
CA ARG A 126 2.27 6.23 24.23
C ARG A 126 3.11 5.81 23.04
N GLY A 127 3.31 6.77 22.14
CA GLY A 127 4.20 6.65 20.99
C GLY A 127 3.48 6.73 19.66
N ARG A 128 4.22 6.45 18.58
CA ARG A 128 3.72 6.58 17.22
C ARG A 128 3.13 5.25 16.74
N VAL A 129 1.95 5.35 16.16
CA VAL A 129 1.20 4.27 15.50
C VAL A 129 1.14 4.54 14.01
N VAL A 130 0.97 3.52 13.20
CA VAL A 130 0.61 3.70 11.78
C VAL A 130 -0.87 4.02 11.70
N ALA A 131 -1.22 5.07 10.96
CA ALA A 131 -2.60 5.50 10.74
C ALA A 131 -3.03 5.29 9.30
N ASN A 132 -4.29 4.89 9.13
CA ASN A 132 -5.05 5.01 7.90
C ASN A 132 -5.75 6.35 7.88
N VAL A 133 -5.89 6.96 6.71
CA VAL A 133 -6.59 8.22 6.50
C VAL A 133 -7.81 7.96 5.62
N THR A 134 -8.94 8.43 6.07
CA THR A 134 -10.19 8.46 5.30
C THR A 134 -10.60 9.90 5.11
N LEU A 135 -10.60 10.40 3.86
CA LEU A 135 -11.16 11.71 3.55
C LEU A 135 -12.67 11.57 3.36
N ILE A 136 -13.42 12.44 4.02
CA ILE A 136 -14.88 12.43 4.06
C ILE A 136 -15.42 13.86 3.86
N ASP A 137 -16.63 13.99 3.34
CA ASP A 137 -17.35 15.26 3.37
C ASP A 137 -17.61 15.68 4.82
N LYS A 138 -17.36 16.93 5.15
CA LYS A 138 -17.50 17.45 6.51
C LYS A 138 -18.93 17.29 7.06
N ASN A 139 -19.94 17.37 6.19
CA ASN A 139 -21.35 17.19 6.56
C ASN A 139 -21.70 15.74 6.96
N ASP A 140 -20.87 14.76 6.54
CA ASP A 140 -21.06 13.35 6.85
C ASP A 140 -20.31 12.89 8.10
N LEU A 141 -19.60 13.77 8.77
CA LEU A 141 -18.71 13.42 9.88
C LEU A 141 -19.47 12.76 11.06
N ASP A 142 -20.62 13.30 11.45
CA ASP A 142 -21.43 12.74 12.55
C ASP A 142 -21.88 11.31 12.23
N ARG A 143 -22.34 11.06 11.00
CA ARG A 143 -22.68 9.70 10.54
C ARG A 143 -21.47 8.76 10.55
N ALA A 144 -20.32 9.27 10.17
CA ALA A 144 -19.07 8.48 10.22
C ALA A 144 -18.72 8.09 11.67
N LEU A 145 -18.88 9.00 12.62
CA LEU A 145 -18.63 8.72 14.04
C LEU A 145 -19.62 7.70 14.62
N GLU A 146 -20.88 7.72 14.22
CA GLU A 146 -21.87 6.69 14.59
C GLU A 146 -21.45 5.29 14.08
N VAL A 147 -20.96 5.20 12.84
CA VAL A 147 -20.42 3.95 12.30
C VAL A 147 -19.20 3.49 13.10
N LEU A 148 -18.28 4.40 13.46
CA LEU A 148 -17.12 4.05 14.28
C LEU A 148 -17.52 3.52 15.66
N ARG A 149 -18.51 4.12 16.32
CA ARG A 149 -19.06 3.61 17.61
C ARG A 149 -19.58 2.20 17.45
N SER A 150 -20.40 1.97 16.43
CA SER A 150 -20.94 0.62 16.14
C SER A 150 -19.86 -0.42 15.90
N LEU A 151 -18.77 -0.05 15.21
CA LEU A 151 -17.62 -0.91 15.00
C LEU A 151 -16.84 -1.17 16.30
N ASN A 152 -16.70 -0.14 17.14
CA ASN A 152 -16.03 -0.27 18.43
C ASN A 152 -16.78 -1.23 19.36
N ASP A 153 -18.10 -1.09 19.46
CA ASP A 153 -18.97 -1.97 20.23
C ASP A 153 -18.89 -3.43 19.76
N ALA A 154 -18.81 -3.62 18.46
CA ALA A 154 -18.65 -4.93 17.84
C ALA A 154 -17.22 -5.50 17.90
N LYS A 155 -16.25 -4.75 18.47
CA LYS A 155 -14.83 -5.11 18.53
C LYS A 155 -14.17 -5.25 17.15
N LEU A 156 -14.63 -4.47 16.18
CA LEU A 156 -14.09 -4.42 14.81
C LEU A 156 -13.13 -3.25 14.57
N LEU A 157 -12.93 -2.38 15.55
CA LEU A 157 -11.86 -1.39 15.56
C LEU A 157 -10.62 -1.96 16.23
N LEU A 158 -9.47 -1.80 15.57
CA LEU A 158 -8.19 -2.27 16.11
C LEU A 158 -7.84 -1.56 17.42
N ALA A 159 -8.01 -0.25 17.46
CA ALA A 159 -7.83 0.58 18.66
C ALA A 159 -9.06 1.50 18.82
N PRO A 160 -9.54 1.74 20.05
CA PRO A 160 -10.74 2.51 20.31
C PRO A 160 -10.47 4.01 20.26
N CYS A 161 -9.73 4.46 19.25
CA CYS A 161 -9.35 5.86 19.13
C CYS A 161 -9.29 6.32 17.68
N PHE A 162 -9.48 7.61 17.47
CA PHE A 162 -9.44 8.28 16.18
C PHE A 162 -8.93 9.72 16.32
N LYS A 163 -8.55 10.32 15.19
CA LYS A 163 -8.29 11.77 15.10
C LYS A 163 -9.01 12.33 13.89
N ILE A 164 -9.61 13.52 14.06
CA ILE A 164 -10.14 14.31 12.95
C ILE A 164 -9.16 15.44 12.69
N ILE A 165 -8.94 15.71 11.40
CA ILE A 165 -8.21 16.88 10.92
C ILE A 165 -9.18 17.64 10.03
N ASP A 166 -9.45 18.91 10.39
CA ASP A 166 -10.38 19.77 9.67
C ASP A 166 -9.70 20.44 8.45
N GLU A 167 -10.49 21.09 7.59
CA GLU A 167 -10.07 21.74 6.34
C GLU A 167 -8.98 22.81 6.52
N ASP A 168 -8.92 23.47 7.67
CA ASP A 168 -7.92 24.50 7.96
C ASP A 168 -6.75 24.00 8.83
N GLU A 169 -6.73 22.71 9.10
CA GLU A 169 -5.70 22.07 9.92
C GLU A 169 -4.72 21.27 9.07
N SER A 170 -3.49 21.16 9.55
CA SER A 170 -2.49 20.25 9.02
C SER A 170 -1.97 19.31 10.11
N TYR A 171 -1.77 18.06 9.77
CA TYR A 171 -1.20 17.08 10.68
C TYR A 171 -0.26 16.15 9.93
N GLU A 172 1.00 16.06 10.36
CA GLU A 172 2.05 15.34 9.62
C GLU A 172 2.09 15.82 8.15
N ASN A 173 1.89 14.95 7.18
CA ASN A 173 1.87 15.27 5.74
C ASN A 173 0.44 15.32 5.17
N ILE A 174 -0.57 15.51 6.04
CA ILE A 174 -1.98 15.56 5.64
C ILE A 174 -2.42 17.01 5.57
N SER A 175 -2.93 17.41 4.42
CA SER A 175 -3.68 18.63 4.19
C SER A 175 -5.07 18.27 3.69
N VAL A 176 -6.08 18.99 4.14
CA VAL A 176 -7.48 18.67 3.86
C VAL A 176 -8.08 19.80 3.03
N ASP A 177 -8.72 19.43 1.92
CA ASP A 177 -9.39 20.37 1.03
C ASP A 177 -10.63 20.97 1.71
N LYS A 178 -11.01 22.17 1.27
CA LYS A 178 -12.19 22.88 1.77
C LYS A 178 -13.46 22.05 1.64
N GLY A 179 -14.26 22.02 2.69
CA GLY A 179 -15.51 21.25 2.78
C GLY A 179 -15.32 19.76 3.13
N ARG A 180 -14.07 19.33 3.38
CA ARG A 180 -13.76 17.94 3.76
C ARG A 180 -13.15 17.87 5.15
N ALA A 181 -13.09 16.67 5.69
CA ALA A 181 -12.35 16.32 6.89
C ALA A 181 -11.56 15.04 6.68
N ALA A 182 -10.42 14.88 7.34
CA ALA A 182 -9.68 13.63 7.37
C ALA A 182 -9.90 12.91 8.71
N LEU A 183 -10.39 11.69 8.63
CA LEU A 183 -10.57 10.78 9.75
C LEU A 183 -9.39 9.82 9.80
N LEU A 184 -8.59 9.86 10.86
CA LEU A 184 -7.48 8.96 11.11
C LEU A 184 -7.92 7.83 12.03
N THR A 185 -7.61 6.60 11.67
CA THR A 185 -7.79 5.40 12.48
C THR A 185 -6.51 4.56 12.50
N VAL A 186 -6.31 3.74 13.53
CA VAL A 186 -5.10 2.95 13.69
C VAL A 186 -5.05 1.81 12.66
N CYS A 187 -3.92 1.69 11.98
CA CYS A 187 -3.63 0.60 11.04
C CYS A 187 -3.02 -0.60 11.77
N ASN A 188 -3.35 -1.81 11.33
CA ASN A 188 -2.78 -3.06 11.86
C ASN A 188 -1.27 -3.24 11.61
N LEU A 189 -0.65 -2.45 10.72
CA LEU A 189 0.81 -2.34 10.65
C LEU A 189 1.44 -1.84 11.95
N THR A 190 0.68 -1.22 12.85
CA THR A 190 1.13 -0.90 14.20
C THR A 190 1.44 -2.18 14.98
N VAL A 191 0.59 -3.19 14.86
CA VAL A 191 0.83 -4.50 15.48
C VAL A 191 2.09 -5.13 14.90
N ASP A 192 2.24 -5.11 13.58
CA ASP A 192 3.44 -5.62 12.90
C ASP A 192 4.71 -4.89 13.38
N GLY A 193 4.63 -3.57 13.56
CA GLY A 193 5.74 -2.78 14.11
C GLY A 193 6.11 -3.15 15.54
N ILE A 194 5.13 -3.43 16.38
CA ILE A 194 5.37 -3.92 17.77
C ILE A 194 6.04 -5.30 17.74
N LEU A 195 5.60 -6.21 16.87
CA LEU A 195 6.21 -7.53 16.69
C LEU A 195 7.66 -7.41 16.22
N ILE A 196 7.93 -6.60 15.19
CA ILE A 196 9.29 -6.35 14.67
C ILE A 196 10.20 -5.81 15.78
N ARG A 197 9.75 -4.82 16.55
CA ARG A 197 10.52 -4.25 17.67
C ARG A 197 10.74 -5.23 18.82
N SER A 198 9.88 -6.24 18.95
CA SER A 198 10.02 -7.33 19.89
C SER A 198 10.98 -8.44 19.41
N GLY A 199 11.65 -8.21 18.25
CA GLY A 199 12.60 -9.17 17.66
C GLY A 199 11.92 -10.30 16.89
N ILE A 200 10.64 -10.21 16.58
CA ILE A 200 9.90 -11.25 15.86
C ILE A 200 9.96 -10.93 14.35
N PRO A 201 10.68 -11.73 13.56
CA PRO A 201 10.63 -11.60 12.10
C PRO A 201 9.26 -12.05 11.60
N LEU A 202 8.65 -11.23 10.74
CA LEU A 202 7.37 -11.54 10.14
C LEU A 202 7.43 -11.38 8.62
N ILE A 203 6.62 -12.16 7.92
CA ILE A 203 6.46 -12.08 6.48
C ILE A 203 5.02 -11.68 6.19
N LEU A 204 4.84 -10.45 5.71
CA LEU A 204 3.55 -9.98 5.21
C LEU A 204 3.23 -10.70 3.90
N LYS A 205 2.18 -11.53 3.89
CA LYS A 205 1.83 -12.35 2.73
C LYS A 205 0.69 -11.75 1.92
N TYR A 206 -0.48 -11.57 2.56
CA TYR A 206 -1.71 -11.25 1.86
C TYR A 206 -2.55 -10.20 2.58
N GLY A 207 -3.14 -9.29 1.80
CA GLY A 207 -4.38 -8.62 2.16
C GLY A 207 -5.53 -9.42 1.56
N GLY A 208 -6.66 -9.51 2.25
CA GLY A 208 -7.77 -10.32 1.77
C GLY A 208 -9.09 -9.99 2.44
N ILE A 209 -10.11 -10.73 2.03
CA ILE A 209 -11.47 -10.66 2.56
C ILE A 209 -11.74 -11.95 3.32
N LEU A 210 -12.00 -11.83 4.62
CA LEU A 210 -12.25 -12.92 5.54
C LEU A 210 -13.76 -13.07 5.76
N GLN A 211 -14.27 -14.28 5.52
CA GLN A 211 -15.65 -14.64 5.78
C GLN A 211 -15.86 -14.95 7.26
N PHE A 212 -16.88 -14.34 7.83
CA PHE A 212 -17.40 -14.66 9.17
C PHE A 212 -18.80 -15.29 9.07
N VAL A 213 -19.04 -16.29 9.88
CA VAL A 213 -20.35 -16.92 10.08
C VAL A 213 -20.59 -17.07 11.58
N ASN A 214 -21.73 -16.57 12.08
CA ASN A 214 -22.06 -16.59 13.52
C ASN A 214 -20.91 -16.00 14.38
N ARG A 215 -20.36 -14.87 13.97
CA ARG A 215 -19.23 -14.15 14.62
C ARG A 215 -17.91 -14.95 14.69
N ARG A 216 -17.78 -16.06 13.95
CA ARG A 216 -16.55 -16.84 13.87
C ARG A 216 -15.91 -16.69 12.50
N PRO A 217 -14.60 -16.44 12.43
CA PRO A 217 -13.87 -16.43 11.17
C PRO A 217 -13.82 -17.84 10.59
N VAL A 218 -14.10 -17.98 9.30
CA VAL A 218 -14.19 -19.29 8.63
C VAL A 218 -13.05 -19.47 7.63
N ARG A 219 -12.90 -18.56 6.67
CA ARG A 219 -11.90 -18.66 5.61
C ARG A 219 -11.73 -17.34 4.89
N PHE A 220 -10.58 -17.16 4.26
CA PHE A 220 -10.43 -16.12 3.25
C PHE A 220 -11.20 -16.51 1.98
N VAL A 221 -11.93 -15.57 1.41
CA VAL A 221 -12.66 -15.75 0.15
C VAL A 221 -11.98 -15.02 -1.01
N GLU A 222 -11.18 -13.99 -0.69
CA GLU A 222 -10.35 -13.25 -1.64
C GLU A 222 -8.99 -12.97 -1.02
N LEU A 223 -7.95 -13.05 -1.85
CA LEU A 223 -6.56 -12.81 -1.44
C LEU A 223 -5.79 -12.06 -2.54
N MET A 224 -4.98 -11.10 -2.13
CA MET A 224 -4.00 -10.45 -2.99
C MET A 224 -2.66 -10.40 -2.26
N SER A 225 -1.59 -10.87 -2.93
CA SER A 225 -0.23 -10.83 -2.37
C SER A 225 0.25 -9.39 -2.21
N TYR A 226 0.98 -9.12 -1.13
CA TYR A 226 1.74 -7.89 -0.99
C TYR A 226 3.02 -7.90 -1.83
N GLU A 227 3.58 -9.08 -2.08
CA GLU A 227 4.73 -9.27 -2.96
C GLU A 227 4.29 -9.11 -4.42
N GLY A 228 5.00 -8.28 -5.16
CA GLY A 228 4.74 -8.05 -6.58
C GLY A 228 3.53 -7.17 -6.90
N THR A 229 2.84 -6.58 -5.92
CA THR A 229 1.76 -5.61 -6.17
C THR A 229 2.27 -4.18 -6.19
N THR A 230 1.67 -3.35 -7.04
CA THR A 230 1.93 -1.91 -7.15
C THR A 230 0.82 -1.06 -6.52
N VAL A 231 -0.26 -1.70 -6.09
CA VAL A 231 -1.42 -1.06 -5.46
C VAL A 231 -1.72 -1.71 -4.11
N PRO A 232 -2.19 -0.96 -3.11
CA PRO A 232 -2.55 -1.51 -1.81
C PRO A 232 -3.74 -2.48 -1.92
N PRO A 233 -3.57 -3.78 -1.60
CA PRO A 233 -4.61 -4.78 -1.76
C PRO A 233 -5.94 -4.44 -1.09
N LEU A 234 -5.90 -3.96 0.14
CA LEU A 234 -7.13 -3.68 0.90
C LEU A 234 -7.87 -2.42 0.42
N GLU A 235 -7.16 -1.46 -0.17
CA GLU A 235 -7.81 -0.33 -0.87
C GLU A 235 -8.58 -0.84 -2.08
N VAL A 236 -7.99 -1.75 -2.87
CA VAL A 236 -8.66 -2.34 -4.03
C VAL A 236 -9.97 -3.03 -3.61
N PHE A 237 -9.94 -3.88 -2.60
CA PHE A 237 -11.14 -4.56 -2.10
C PHE A 237 -12.18 -3.59 -1.55
N THR A 238 -11.74 -2.52 -0.87
CA THR A 238 -12.61 -1.46 -0.34
C THR A 238 -13.30 -0.70 -1.48
N TYR A 239 -12.55 -0.27 -2.50
CA TYR A 239 -13.11 0.45 -3.65
C TYR A 239 -14.03 -0.42 -4.51
N ARG A 240 -13.80 -1.73 -4.55
CA ARG A 240 -14.64 -2.71 -5.25
C ARG A 240 -15.90 -3.11 -4.46
N ASN A 241 -16.10 -2.58 -3.26
CA ASN A 241 -17.22 -2.91 -2.36
C ASN A 241 -17.32 -4.43 -2.10
N MET A 242 -16.19 -5.09 -1.86
CA MET A 242 -16.11 -6.55 -1.65
C MET A 242 -16.32 -6.95 -0.19
N THR A 243 -16.83 -6.06 0.63
CA THR A 243 -17.06 -6.27 2.07
C THR A 243 -18.56 -6.30 2.39
N SER A 244 -18.93 -6.83 3.54
CA SER A 244 -20.27 -6.78 4.11
C SER A 244 -20.23 -6.63 5.63
N ILE A 245 -19.54 -5.60 6.08
CA ILE A 245 -19.32 -5.29 7.51
C ILE A 245 -20.64 -4.93 8.19
N MET A 246 -21.47 -4.10 7.53
CA MET A 246 -22.78 -3.74 8.05
C MET A 246 -23.73 -4.96 8.17
N GLY A 247 -23.56 -5.96 7.28
CA GLY A 247 -24.22 -7.25 7.40
C GLY A 247 -23.77 -8.02 8.63
N PHE A 248 -22.44 -8.07 8.86
CA PHE A 248 -21.86 -8.68 10.06
C PHE A 248 -22.34 -8.01 11.36
N LEU A 249 -22.43 -6.71 11.41
CA LEU A 249 -22.93 -5.99 12.59
C LEU A 249 -24.35 -6.43 12.96
N LYS A 250 -25.20 -6.67 11.96
CA LYS A 250 -26.61 -7.07 12.14
C LYS A 250 -26.78 -8.55 12.47
N THR A 251 -26.03 -9.43 11.81
CA THR A 251 -26.31 -10.87 11.82
C THR A 251 -25.15 -11.73 12.38
N GLY A 252 -23.97 -11.16 12.58
CA GLY A 252 -22.75 -11.90 12.90
C GLY A 252 -22.17 -12.64 11.70
N THR A 253 -22.74 -12.48 10.50
CA THR A 253 -22.25 -13.08 9.25
C THR A 253 -21.91 -11.99 8.27
N GLY A 254 -20.72 -12.05 7.66
CA GLY A 254 -20.27 -11.01 6.74
C GLY A 254 -18.84 -11.23 6.22
N LEU A 255 -18.41 -10.27 5.42
CA LEU A 255 -17.11 -10.24 4.77
C LEU A 255 -16.31 -9.04 5.31
N ILE A 256 -15.20 -9.32 5.99
CA ILE A 256 -14.39 -8.31 6.69
C ILE A 256 -12.97 -8.30 6.12
N PRO A 257 -12.38 -7.12 5.84
CA PRO A 257 -11.00 -7.04 5.37
C PRO A 257 -10.04 -7.49 6.47
N ALA A 258 -9.07 -8.33 6.10
CA ALA A 258 -8.08 -8.89 7.00
C ALA A 258 -6.72 -9.01 6.32
N ASN A 259 -5.66 -9.08 7.12
CA ASN A 259 -4.30 -9.29 6.67
C ASN A 259 -3.77 -10.64 7.18
N TYR A 260 -3.00 -11.30 6.35
CA TYR A 260 -2.34 -12.55 6.69
C TYR A 260 -0.82 -12.40 6.64
N ARG A 261 -0.15 -12.94 7.65
CA ARG A 261 1.30 -12.99 7.80
C ARG A 261 1.77 -14.30 8.36
N GLU A 262 3.06 -14.60 8.16
CA GLU A 262 3.71 -15.75 8.77
C GLU A 262 4.80 -15.30 9.74
N ILE A 263 4.96 -16.05 10.81
CA ILE A 263 5.98 -15.86 11.84
C ILE A 263 6.72 -17.18 12.05
N PRO A 264 7.96 -17.22 12.59
CA PRO A 264 8.59 -18.44 13.05
C PRO A 264 7.71 -19.14 14.10
N ARG A 265 7.64 -20.46 14.07
CA ARG A 265 6.83 -21.23 15.03
C ARG A 265 7.25 -20.99 16.48
N GLU A 266 8.53 -20.75 16.71
CA GLU A 266 9.10 -20.46 18.04
C GLU A 266 8.63 -19.10 18.59
N ALA A 267 8.13 -18.21 17.74
CA ALA A 267 7.62 -16.91 18.14
C ALA A 267 6.12 -16.92 18.52
N ARG A 268 5.41 -18.04 18.32
CA ARG A 268 3.96 -18.14 18.48
C ARG A 268 3.47 -17.62 19.84
N ASP A 269 3.98 -18.17 20.92
CA ASP A 269 3.55 -17.82 22.28
C ASP A 269 3.90 -16.37 22.62
N ARG A 270 5.01 -15.87 22.09
CA ARG A 270 5.40 -14.48 22.26
C ARG A 270 4.45 -13.53 21.53
N VAL A 271 3.99 -13.90 20.34
CA VAL A 271 2.98 -13.13 19.59
C VAL A 271 1.66 -13.12 20.36
N GLU A 272 1.19 -14.27 20.86
CA GLU A 272 -0.03 -14.35 21.68
C GLU A 272 0.06 -13.43 22.91
N SER A 273 1.19 -13.43 23.61
CA SER A 273 1.43 -12.54 24.76
C SER A 273 1.34 -11.06 24.36
N ILE A 274 1.96 -10.66 23.24
CA ILE A 274 1.94 -9.26 22.77
C ILE A 274 0.51 -8.82 22.39
N LEU A 275 -0.26 -9.70 21.71
CA LEU A 275 -1.64 -9.38 21.36
C LEU A 275 -2.54 -9.30 22.61
N SER A 276 -2.26 -10.11 23.62
CA SER A 276 -2.92 -10.03 24.94
C SER A 276 -2.59 -8.71 25.65
N ASP A 277 -1.32 -8.28 25.63
CA ASP A 277 -0.91 -6.98 26.20
C ASP A 277 -1.65 -5.82 25.53
N LEU A 278 -1.83 -5.84 24.20
CA LEU A 278 -2.62 -4.84 23.47
C LEU A 278 -4.09 -4.89 23.88
N SER A 279 -4.66 -6.06 24.05
CA SER A 279 -6.04 -6.22 24.49
C SER A 279 -6.25 -5.67 25.92
N SER A 280 -5.26 -5.79 26.80
CA SER A 280 -5.31 -5.28 28.18
C SER A 280 -5.39 -3.74 28.25
N VAL A 281 -4.93 -3.03 27.19
CA VAL A 281 -5.02 -1.57 27.08
C VAL A 281 -6.19 -1.12 26.18
N GLY A 282 -7.16 -2.00 25.95
CA GLY A 282 -8.42 -1.68 25.29
C GLY A 282 -8.43 -1.87 23.77
N TRP A 283 -7.34 -2.37 23.17
CA TRP A 283 -7.35 -2.68 21.74
C TRP A 283 -8.15 -3.95 21.45
N SER A 284 -8.87 -3.97 20.35
CA SER A 284 -9.67 -5.12 19.91
C SER A 284 -8.94 -5.85 18.79
N ILE A 285 -7.99 -6.72 19.16
CA ILE A 285 -7.23 -7.50 18.20
C ILE A 285 -7.98 -8.79 17.85
N LEU A 286 -8.90 -8.71 16.91
CA LEU A 286 -9.53 -9.91 16.38
C LEU A 286 -8.54 -10.63 15.45
N SER A 287 -7.91 -11.67 15.98
CA SER A 287 -6.86 -12.43 15.31
C SER A 287 -7.09 -13.94 15.38
N VAL A 288 -6.49 -14.65 14.43
CA VAL A 288 -6.35 -16.12 14.45
C VAL A 288 -4.88 -16.45 14.30
N ILE A 289 -4.33 -17.15 15.26
CA ILE A 289 -2.95 -17.67 15.23
C ILE A 289 -3.03 -19.18 15.08
N GLY A 290 -2.48 -19.71 13.99
CA GLY A 290 -2.46 -21.14 13.71
C GLY A 290 -1.46 -21.93 14.54
N LEU A 291 -1.60 -23.23 14.51
CA LEU A 291 -0.56 -24.13 14.95
C LEU A 291 0.57 -24.21 13.91
N PRO A 292 1.77 -24.66 14.31
CA PRO A 292 2.90 -24.79 13.38
C PRO A 292 2.54 -25.63 12.14
N GLU A 293 2.79 -25.06 10.96
CA GLU A 293 2.63 -25.75 9.66
C GLU A 293 1.19 -26.15 9.32
N GLU A 294 0.21 -25.83 10.18
CA GLU A 294 -1.20 -26.07 9.89
C GLU A 294 -1.83 -24.91 9.10
N PRO A 295 -2.70 -25.20 8.12
CA PRO A 295 -3.40 -24.17 7.37
C PRO A 295 -4.23 -23.26 8.28
N VAL A 296 -4.17 -21.96 8.04
CA VAL A 296 -4.94 -20.94 8.77
C VAL A 296 -5.98 -20.32 7.87
N LEU A 297 -7.26 -20.49 8.20
CA LEU A 297 -8.40 -19.91 7.46
C LEU A 297 -8.35 -20.23 5.95
N GLY A 298 -7.91 -21.44 5.62
CA GLY A 298 -7.77 -21.93 4.25
C GLY A 298 -6.44 -21.59 3.56
N ILE A 299 -5.51 -20.89 4.23
CA ILE A 299 -4.21 -20.53 3.67
C ILE A 299 -3.15 -21.54 4.16
N PRO A 300 -2.42 -22.22 3.26
CA PRO A 300 -1.29 -23.06 3.63
C PRO A 300 -0.19 -22.26 4.31
N VAL A 301 0.49 -22.88 5.27
CA VAL A 301 1.58 -22.28 6.06
C VAL A 301 2.91 -22.91 5.65
N GLY A 302 3.95 -22.10 5.55
CA GLY A 302 5.31 -22.58 5.21
C GLY A 302 5.93 -23.41 6.33
N ALA A 303 6.88 -24.29 5.97
CA ALA A 303 7.62 -25.12 6.93
C ALA A 303 8.30 -24.26 8.02
N GLY A 304 8.24 -24.70 9.28
CA GLY A 304 8.80 -24.01 10.44
C GLY A 304 8.07 -22.72 10.82
N ARG A 305 6.84 -22.50 10.39
CA ARG A 305 6.09 -21.25 10.58
C ARG A 305 4.70 -21.46 11.16
N CYS A 306 4.14 -20.37 11.69
CA CYS A 306 2.73 -20.25 12.04
C CYS A 306 2.11 -19.12 11.22
N GLY A 307 0.88 -19.34 10.73
CA GLY A 307 0.09 -18.30 10.10
C GLY A 307 -0.62 -17.43 11.14
N VAL A 308 -0.68 -16.13 10.88
CA VAL A 308 -1.39 -15.15 11.73
C VAL A 308 -2.29 -14.29 10.86
N SER A 309 -3.59 -14.31 11.12
CA SER A 309 -4.57 -13.42 10.51
C SER A 309 -5.03 -12.39 11.52
N ILE A 310 -5.10 -11.12 11.12
CA ILE A 310 -5.64 -10.01 11.93
C ILE A 310 -6.60 -9.20 11.05
N ILE A 311 -7.78 -8.83 11.58
CA ILE A 311 -8.67 -7.93 10.85
C ILE A 311 -7.97 -6.61 10.57
N SER A 312 -8.32 -6.00 9.45
CA SER A 312 -7.61 -4.82 8.97
C SER A 312 -8.08 -3.54 9.63
N GLY A 313 -7.12 -2.62 9.85
CA GLY A 313 -7.41 -1.25 10.24
C GLY A 313 -8.18 -0.44 9.17
N VAL A 314 -8.37 -0.96 7.93
CA VAL A 314 -9.20 -0.32 6.89
C VAL A 314 -10.68 -0.64 7.06
N THR A 315 -11.05 -1.53 7.99
CA THR A 315 -12.45 -1.90 8.30
C THR A 315 -13.36 -0.69 8.50
N PRO A 316 -12.96 0.38 9.22
CA PRO A 316 -13.78 1.59 9.34
C PRO A 316 -14.13 2.22 7.99
N THR A 317 -13.14 2.44 7.14
CA THR A 317 -13.36 3.06 5.81
C THR A 317 -14.27 2.20 4.92
N ALA A 318 -14.08 0.88 4.94
CA ALA A 318 -14.94 -0.04 4.19
C ALA A 318 -16.38 0.01 4.70
N ALA A 319 -16.61 0.06 6.02
CA ALA A 319 -17.95 0.20 6.61
C ALA A 319 -18.60 1.53 6.21
N LEU A 320 -17.85 2.65 6.24
CA LEU A 320 -18.35 3.95 5.80
C LEU A 320 -18.83 3.90 4.35
N ARG A 321 -18.08 3.26 3.45
CA ARG A 321 -18.50 3.07 2.05
C ARG A 321 -19.78 2.23 1.93
N GLU A 322 -19.92 1.17 2.72
CA GLU A 322 -21.14 0.35 2.74
C GLU A 322 -22.38 1.14 3.17
N THR A 323 -22.23 2.20 3.95
CA THR A 323 -23.35 3.10 4.33
C THR A 323 -23.65 4.15 3.25
N GLY A 324 -22.96 4.10 2.11
CA GLY A 324 -23.16 5.02 0.98
C GLY A 324 -22.45 6.36 1.13
N LEU A 325 -21.55 6.51 2.10
CA LEU A 325 -20.75 7.71 2.25
C LEU A 325 -19.66 7.77 1.15
N ASN A 326 -19.49 8.94 0.56
CA ASN A 326 -18.43 9.18 -0.41
C ASN A 326 -17.12 9.45 0.34
N VAL A 327 -16.28 8.44 0.45
CA VAL A 327 -14.99 8.52 1.14
C VAL A 327 -13.84 8.07 0.26
N GLU A 328 -12.68 8.71 0.43
CA GLU A 328 -11.42 8.28 -0.16
C GLU A 328 -10.54 7.64 0.91
N VAL A 329 -9.87 6.55 0.57
CA VAL A 329 -9.03 5.78 1.48
C VAL A 329 -7.56 5.90 1.12
N PHE A 330 -6.73 6.10 2.14
CA PHE A 330 -5.27 6.03 2.07
C PHE A 330 -4.81 5.13 3.22
N ALA A 331 -4.55 3.87 2.93
CA ALA A 331 -4.30 2.85 3.94
C ALA A 331 -3.13 1.91 3.57
N PRO A 332 -2.01 1.95 4.28
CA PRO A 332 -1.63 2.89 5.36
C PRO A 332 -1.16 4.25 4.81
N HIS A 333 -1.25 5.31 5.61
CA HIS A 333 -0.86 6.65 5.16
C HIS A 333 0.39 7.18 5.86
N CYS A 334 0.34 7.37 7.18
CA CYS A 334 1.38 8.06 7.95
C CYS A 334 1.60 7.44 9.33
N LEU A 335 2.55 8.01 10.06
CA LEU A 335 2.69 7.79 11.51
C LEU A 335 1.95 8.90 12.26
N ALA A 336 1.16 8.52 13.24
CA ALA A 336 0.46 9.45 14.15
C ALA A 336 0.85 9.17 15.60
N ARG A 337 0.79 10.19 16.46
CA ARG A 337 0.97 9.99 17.89
C ARG A 337 -0.36 9.53 18.48
N ILE A 338 -0.34 8.44 19.24
CA ILE A 338 -1.56 7.92 19.88
C ILE A 338 -2.15 8.94 20.87
N GLU A 339 -1.30 9.75 21.49
CA GLU A 339 -1.67 10.79 22.45
C GLU A 339 -2.49 11.92 21.81
N ASP A 340 -2.40 12.09 20.49
CA ASP A 340 -3.17 13.10 19.73
C ASP A 340 -4.55 12.58 19.30
N MET A 341 -4.84 11.29 19.57
CA MET A 341 -6.10 10.65 19.20
C MET A 341 -7.09 10.71 20.35
N LYS A 342 -8.37 10.89 20.03
CA LYS A 342 -9.48 10.86 20.99
C LYS A 342 -10.02 9.43 21.11
N LEU A 343 -10.43 9.04 22.31
CA LEU A 343 -11.14 7.79 22.51
C LEU A 343 -12.55 7.87 21.90
N ILE A 344 -13.04 6.73 21.43
CA ILE A 344 -14.42 6.56 20.97
C ILE A 344 -15.26 6.29 22.22
N GLU A 345 -16.16 7.22 22.51
CA GLU A 345 -17.16 7.14 23.60
C GLU A 345 -18.48 6.55 23.08
#